data_e38f7a2fe3249e794ee26c77b62dd70a
#
_entry.id   e38f7a2fe3249e794ee26c77b62dd70a
#
_cell.length_a   1.000
_cell.length_b   1.000
_cell.length_c   1.000
_cell.angle_alpha   90.00
_cell.angle_beta   90.00
_cell.angle_gamma   90.00
#
_symmetry.space_group_name_H-M   'P 1'
#
loop_
_entity.id
_entity.type
_entity.pdbx_description
1 polymer ?
#
loop_
_entity_poly.entity_id
_entity_poly.type
_entity_poly.pdbx_seq_one_letter_code
_entity_poly.pdbx_strand_id
1 'polypeptide(L)'
;MNTPSRWLGKATLLAAFSLGTAALHAQEVIVSAAASLTNAFQAVGQAFEKTRPGAKVTFNFAASGPLLAQIQQGAPVDVFASADQETMDRAAKAHLLTDGTRADFARNTLVLVVPAAANVPKQLAELGGDAYRRIATGTPSAVPVGRYTVAAVQEAGLTAALGTKWIYGESVRQVLNYVARGEVDAGFVYRTDALIERDKTRIALTVPTRTPVSYPIAQVATSKNAALGRDFIAFLRSDAGQRILDGFGFARP
;
A
#
# COMPACT_ATOMS: atom_id res chain seq x y z
N MET A 1 4.45 43.63 86.83
CA MET A 1 5.03 44.26 85.61
C MET A 1 5.63 43.13 84.77
N ASN A 2 4.87 42.57 83.78
CA ASN A 2 5.28 41.48 82.96
C ASN A 2 5.01 41.82 81.50
N THR A 3 6.08 41.93 80.73
CA THR A 3 6.03 42.15 79.30
C THR A 3 5.95 40.83 78.54
N PRO A 4 5.06 40.67 77.51
CA PRO A 4 5.06 39.45 76.68
C PRO A 4 5.94 39.61 75.50
N SER A 5 6.83 38.65 75.26
CA SER A 5 7.67 38.50 74.09
C SER A 5 6.87 38.08 72.83
N ARG A 6 7.03 38.82 71.73
CA ARG A 6 6.43 38.50 70.43
C ARG A 6 7.33 37.50 69.63
N TRP A 7 6.80 36.33 69.36
CA TRP A 7 7.40 35.37 68.43
C TRP A 7 6.92 35.70 67.06
N LEU A 8 7.84 36.07 66.12
CA LEU A 8 7.59 36.16 64.74
C LEU A 8 7.90 34.77 64.11
N GLY A 9 6.85 34.07 63.71
CA GLY A 9 6.99 32.87 62.88
C GLY A 9 7.22 33.23 61.44
N LYS A 10 8.38 32.84 60.87
CA LYS A 10 8.66 32.90 59.42
C LYS A 10 7.93 31.77 58.73
N ALA A 11 6.86 32.07 58.02
CA ALA A 11 6.19 31.10 57.13
C ALA A 11 7.01 31.03 55.81
N THR A 12 7.68 29.89 55.61
CA THR A 12 8.37 29.57 54.36
C THR A 12 7.35 28.97 53.39
N LEU A 13 6.98 29.74 52.36
CA LEU A 13 6.12 29.27 51.28
C LEU A 13 6.95 28.35 50.37
N LEU A 14 6.73 27.03 50.40
CA LEU A 14 7.22 26.09 49.40
C LEU A 14 6.29 26.15 48.18
N ALA A 15 6.72 26.79 47.11
CA ALA A 15 6.07 26.70 45.82
C ALA A 15 6.41 25.34 45.20
N ALA A 16 5.47 24.40 45.25
CA ALA A 16 5.56 23.14 44.55
C ALA A 16 5.37 23.38 43.04
N PHE A 17 6.47 23.36 42.27
CA PHE A 17 6.46 23.37 40.81
C PHE A 17 6.00 21.97 40.37
N SER A 18 4.71 21.82 40.05
CA SER A 18 4.16 20.63 39.46
C SER A 18 4.62 20.62 37.98
N LEU A 19 5.71 19.94 37.67
CA LEU A 19 6.06 19.55 36.29
C LEU A 19 5.00 18.56 35.82
N GLY A 20 3.98 19.08 35.16
CA GLY A 20 3.02 18.27 34.44
C GLY A 20 3.77 17.52 33.31
N THR A 21 4.06 16.24 33.53
CA THR A 21 4.46 15.32 32.47
C THR A 21 3.28 15.25 31.48
N ALA A 22 3.31 16.03 30.42
CA ALA A 22 2.43 15.81 29.28
C ALA A 22 2.71 14.40 28.78
N ALA A 23 1.81 13.46 29.09
CA ALA A 23 1.83 12.15 28.47
C ALA A 23 1.76 12.38 26.97
N LEU A 24 2.87 12.12 26.24
CA LEU A 24 2.84 12.04 24.79
C LEU A 24 1.89 10.87 24.45
N HIS A 25 0.61 11.19 24.21
CA HIS A 25 -0.27 10.22 23.60
C HIS A 25 0.32 9.89 22.23
N ALA A 26 0.70 8.64 22.04
CA ALA A 26 1.12 8.15 20.74
C ALA A 26 0.00 8.47 19.74
N GLN A 27 0.28 9.33 18.76
CA GLN A 27 -0.65 9.63 17.69
C GLN A 27 -0.54 8.50 16.65
N GLU A 28 -1.61 7.76 16.46
CA GLU A 28 -1.64 6.65 15.52
C GLU A 28 -2.31 7.10 14.20
N VAL A 29 -1.69 6.75 13.06
CA VAL A 29 -2.30 6.88 11.74
C VAL A 29 -2.53 5.50 11.15
N ILE A 30 -3.75 5.22 10.73
CA ILE A 30 -4.15 3.95 10.10
C ILE A 30 -4.14 4.12 8.59
N VAL A 31 -3.27 3.37 7.92
CA VAL A 31 -3.07 3.42 6.48
C VAL A 31 -3.56 2.12 5.84
N SER A 32 -4.63 2.17 5.06
CA SER A 32 -5.07 1.08 4.20
C SER A 32 -4.36 1.17 2.85
N ALA A 33 -3.53 0.19 2.53
CA ALA A 33 -2.66 0.22 1.35
C ALA A 33 -2.72 -1.06 0.52
N ALA A 34 -2.65 -0.93 -0.79
CA ALA A 34 -2.62 -2.06 -1.71
C ALA A 34 -1.52 -3.05 -1.35
N ALA A 35 -1.81 -4.36 -1.45
CA ALA A 35 -0.92 -5.44 -1.04
C ALA A 35 0.49 -5.37 -1.68
N SER A 36 0.62 -4.86 -2.90
CA SER A 36 1.92 -4.63 -3.55
C SER A 36 2.81 -3.62 -2.83
N LEU A 37 2.24 -2.76 -1.99
CA LEU A 37 2.95 -1.73 -1.22
C LEU A 37 3.54 -2.25 0.09
N THR A 38 3.19 -3.47 0.53
CA THR A 38 3.48 -3.98 1.88
C THR A 38 4.91 -3.70 2.35
N ASN A 39 5.91 -4.19 1.63
CA ASN A 39 7.31 -4.08 2.06
C ASN A 39 7.81 -2.62 2.03
N ALA A 40 7.49 -1.88 0.97
CA ALA A 40 7.89 -0.49 0.83
C ALA A 40 7.22 0.40 1.89
N PHE A 41 5.92 0.21 2.14
CA PHE A 41 5.19 1.02 3.13
C PHE A 41 5.61 0.72 4.57
N GLN A 42 5.96 -0.53 4.89
CA GLN A 42 6.56 -0.84 6.19
C GLN A 42 7.87 -0.06 6.40
N ALA A 43 8.74 0.00 5.37
CA ALA A 43 9.97 0.79 5.44
C ALA A 43 9.70 2.31 5.52
N VAL A 44 8.73 2.81 4.75
CA VAL A 44 8.28 4.21 4.81
C VAL A 44 7.73 4.55 6.18
N GLY A 45 6.87 3.69 6.76
CA GLY A 45 6.29 3.89 8.10
C GLY A 45 7.37 3.99 9.18
N GLN A 46 8.32 3.04 9.17
CA GLN A 46 9.45 3.08 10.11
C GLN A 46 10.31 4.36 9.96
N ALA A 47 10.51 4.83 8.72
CA ALA A 47 11.26 6.05 8.47
C ALA A 47 10.46 7.29 8.92
N PHE A 48 9.16 7.32 8.68
CA PHE A 48 8.26 8.40 9.13
C PHE A 48 8.23 8.50 10.66
N GLU A 49 8.05 7.38 11.37
CA GLU A 49 8.04 7.34 12.84
C GLU A 49 9.34 7.88 13.45
N LYS A 50 10.50 7.63 12.83
CA LYS A 50 11.78 8.22 13.26
C LYS A 50 11.82 9.75 13.14
N THR A 51 11.10 10.32 12.19
CA THR A 51 11.01 11.80 12.01
C THR A 51 9.96 12.44 12.90
N ARG A 52 9.10 11.64 13.54
CA ARG A 52 7.95 12.06 14.35
C ARG A 52 7.89 11.27 15.66
N PRO A 53 8.71 11.60 16.66
CA PRO A 53 8.67 10.94 17.96
C PRO A 53 7.26 10.93 18.54
N GLY A 54 6.77 9.75 18.94
CA GLY A 54 5.41 9.56 19.44
C GLY A 54 4.35 9.28 18.37
N ALA A 55 4.68 9.33 17.07
CA ALA A 55 3.80 8.86 16.01
C ALA A 55 3.94 7.36 15.78
N LYS A 56 2.82 6.68 15.47
CA LYS A 56 2.77 5.28 15.07
C LYS A 56 2.00 5.15 13.76
N VAL A 57 2.50 4.31 12.85
CA VAL A 57 1.81 3.98 11.60
C VAL A 57 1.35 2.53 11.63
N THR A 58 0.05 2.32 11.60
CA THR A 58 -0.55 0.99 11.51
C THR A 58 -1.07 0.75 10.11
N PHE A 59 -0.66 -0.37 9.51
CA PHE A 59 -1.02 -0.71 8.14
C PHE A 59 -2.06 -1.83 8.10
N ASN A 60 -3.01 -1.66 7.16
CA ASN A 60 -3.91 -2.71 6.70
C ASN A 60 -3.62 -2.96 5.21
N PHE A 61 -3.10 -4.15 4.88
CA PHE A 61 -2.74 -4.51 3.51
C PHE A 61 -3.71 -5.54 2.93
N ALA A 62 -4.33 -5.18 1.81
CA ALA A 62 -5.17 -6.06 1.00
C ALA A 62 -5.22 -5.56 -0.44
N ALA A 63 -6.00 -6.20 -1.32
CA ALA A 63 -6.27 -5.60 -2.63
C ALA A 63 -7.08 -4.31 -2.48
N SER A 64 -6.91 -3.37 -3.43
CA SER A 64 -7.52 -2.03 -3.35
C SER A 64 -9.05 -2.08 -3.26
N GLY A 65 -9.71 -3.00 -3.96
CA GLY A 65 -11.17 -3.15 -3.91
C GLY A 65 -11.70 -3.55 -2.53
N PRO A 66 -11.22 -4.62 -1.89
CA PRO A 66 -11.55 -4.95 -0.50
C PRO A 66 -11.26 -3.82 0.49
N LEU A 67 -10.14 -3.09 0.36
CA LEU A 67 -9.85 -1.95 1.22
C LEU A 67 -10.89 -0.84 1.06
N LEU A 68 -11.27 -0.53 -0.18
CA LEU A 68 -12.36 0.43 -0.44
C LEU A 68 -13.68 -0.03 0.19
N ALA A 69 -14.02 -1.32 0.07
CA ALA A 69 -15.23 -1.86 0.68
C ALA A 69 -15.23 -1.71 2.21
N GLN A 70 -14.09 -1.93 2.87
CA GLN A 70 -13.94 -1.70 4.30
C GLN A 70 -14.13 -0.23 4.68
N ILE A 71 -13.57 0.71 3.89
CA ILE A 71 -13.76 2.16 4.11
C ILE A 71 -15.25 2.53 3.94
N GLN A 72 -15.93 1.99 2.93
CA GLN A 72 -17.36 2.18 2.72
C GLN A 72 -18.22 1.68 3.89
N GLN A 73 -17.76 0.63 4.57
CA GLN A 73 -18.40 0.06 5.76
C GLN A 73 -18.03 0.80 7.06
N GLY A 74 -17.26 1.89 6.97
CA GLY A 74 -16.89 2.71 8.13
C GLY A 74 -15.67 2.23 8.89
N ALA A 75 -14.79 1.42 8.28
CA ALA A 75 -13.52 1.07 8.90
C ALA A 75 -12.74 2.33 9.30
N PRO A 76 -12.10 2.36 10.49
CA PRO A 76 -11.35 3.52 10.97
C PRO A 76 -10.02 3.65 10.22
N VAL A 77 -10.05 4.29 9.05
CA VAL A 77 -8.90 4.49 8.17
C VAL A 77 -8.63 5.98 8.02
N ASP A 78 -7.37 6.38 8.13
CA ASP A 78 -6.94 7.77 7.95
C ASP A 78 -6.44 8.05 6.52
N VAL A 79 -5.72 7.08 5.93
CA VAL A 79 -5.12 7.21 4.61
C VAL A 79 -5.40 5.97 3.77
N PHE A 80 -5.79 6.18 2.51
CA PHE A 80 -6.01 5.12 1.53
C PHE A 80 -5.03 5.24 0.37
N ALA A 81 -4.28 4.15 0.08
CA ALA A 81 -3.33 4.04 -1.04
C ALA A 81 -3.72 2.87 -1.95
N SER A 82 -4.12 3.19 -3.18
CA SER A 82 -4.58 2.22 -4.18
C SER A 82 -3.48 1.86 -5.19
N ALA A 83 -3.59 0.69 -5.82
CA ALA A 83 -2.73 0.27 -6.93
C ALA A 83 -3.35 0.53 -8.31
N ASP A 84 -4.42 1.30 -8.38
CA ASP A 84 -5.00 1.84 -9.62
C ASP A 84 -5.84 3.09 -9.38
N GLN A 85 -6.08 3.82 -10.46
CA GLN A 85 -6.91 5.01 -10.47
C GLN A 85 -8.40 4.68 -10.34
N GLU A 86 -8.86 3.57 -10.95
CA GLU A 86 -10.28 3.19 -10.94
C GLU A 86 -10.83 3.04 -9.52
N THR A 87 -10.12 2.33 -8.64
CA THR A 87 -10.56 2.18 -7.26
C THR A 87 -10.55 3.51 -6.51
N MET A 88 -9.56 4.38 -6.75
CA MET A 88 -9.50 5.71 -6.15
C MET A 88 -10.62 6.62 -6.67
N ASP A 89 -10.97 6.54 -7.96
CA ASP A 89 -12.11 7.26 -8.55
C ASP A 89 -13.44 6.83 -7.92
N ARG A 90 -13.60 5.53 -7.67
CA ARG A 90 -14.78 5.00 -6.95
C ARG A 90 -14.86 5.54 -5.52
N ALA A 91 -13.73 5.63 -4.82
CA ALA A 91 -13.68 6.22 -3.49
C ALA A 91 -14.06 7.71 -3.52
N ALA A 92 -13.53 8.47 -4.50
CA ALA A 92 -13.85 9.89 -4.67
C ALA A 92 -15.34 10.11 -5.02
N LYS A 93 -15.89 9.34 -5.95
CA LYS A 93 -17.33 9.39 -6.32
C LYS A 93 -18.26 9.06 -5.15
N ALA A 94 -17.81 8.23 -4.22
CA ALA A 94 -18.53 7.90 -2.99
C ALA A 94 -18.30 8.92 -1.85
N HIS A 95 -17.62 10.04 -2.12
CA HIS A 95 -17.28 11.08 -1.13
C HIS A 95 -16.52 10.56 0.11
N LEU A 96 -15.70 9.52 -0.07
CA LEU A 96 -14.93 8.90 1.01
C LEU A 96 -13.56 9.55 1.24
N LEU A 97 -13.14 10.46 0.36
CA LEU A 97 -11.84 11.11 0.39
C LEU A 97 -11.97 12.58 0.75
N THR A 98 -10.98 13.11 1.44
CA THR A 98 -10.87 14.55 1.69
C THR A 98 -10.42 15.25 0.41
N ASP A 99 -11.18 16.25 -0.03
CA ASP A 99 -10.90 17.02 -1.23
C ASP A 99 -9.48 17.62 -1.21
N GLY A 100 -8.83 17.62 -2.38
CA GLY A 100 -7.49 18.18 -2.55
C GLY A 100 -6.34 17.35 -1.97
N THR A 101 -6.62 16.20 -1.35
CA THR A 101 -5.56 15.34 -0.75
C THR A 101 -5.07 14.24 -1.69
N ARG A 102 -5.82 13.92 -2.75
CA ARG A 102 -5.43 12.89 -3.72
C ARG A 102 -4.19 13.30 -4.49
N ALA A 103 -3.21 12.40 -4.57
CA ALA A 103 -2.00 12.56 -5.36
C ALA A 103 -1.46 11.22 -5.82
N ASP A 104 -0.86 11.17 -6.99
CA ASP A 104 -0.06 10.03 -7.41
C ASP A 104 1.31 10.09 -6.70
N PHE A 105 1.79 8.95 -6.24
CA PHE A 105 3.05 8.88 -5.52
C PHE A 105 4.04 7.85 -6.08
N ALA A 106 3.57 6.92 -6.92
CA ALA A 106 4.43 5.90 -7.54
C ALA A 106 3.86 5.38 -8.85
N ARG A 107 4.73 4.77 -9.66
CA ARG A 107 4.38 3.95 -10.82
C ARG A 107 4.99 2.56 -10.71
N ASN A 108 4.45 1.62 -11.48
CA ASN A 108 4.93 0.26 -11.54
C ASN A 108 4.83 -0.29 -12.99
N THR A 109 5.19 -1.54 -13.16
CA THR A 109 5.11 -2.23 -14.45
C THR A 109 4.42 -3.57 -14.26
N LEU A 110 3.47 -3.90 -15.13
CA LEU A 110 2.87 -5.23 -15.19
C LEU A 110 3.89 -6.20 -15.81
N VAL A 111 4.10 -7.32 -15.16
CA VAL A 111 5.00 -8.38 -15.64
C VAL A 111 4.31 -9.75 -15.58
N LEU A 112 4.70 -10.62 -16.51
CA LEU A 112 4.43 -12.04 -16.40
C LEU A 112 5.61 -12.70 -15.68
N VAL A 113 5.30 -13.47 -14.65
CA VAL A 113 6.29 -14.28 -13.92
C VAL A 113 5.99 -15.76 -14.08
N VAL A 114 7.03 -16.57 -14.03
CA VAL A 114 6.97 -18.04 -14.02
C VAL A 114 7.79 -18.57 -12.84
N PRO A 115 7.56 -19.81 -12.36
CA PRO A 115 8.43 -20.45 -11.39
C PRO A 115 9.88 -20.48 -11.87
N ALA A 116 10.86 -20.36 -10.96
CA ALA A 116 12.28 -20.22 -11.31
C ALA A 116 12.81 -21.35 -12.21
N ALA A 117 12.31 -22.58 -12.06
CA ALA A 117 12.74 -23.74 -12.85
C ALA A 117 11.90 -23.95 -14.12
N ALA A 118 10.82 -23.17 -14.35
CA ALA A 118 9.93 -23.37 -15.48
C ALA A 118 10.51 -22.80 -16.80
N ASN A 119 9.95 -23.25 -17.94
CA ASN A 119 10.22 -22.64 -19.23
C ASN A 119 9.69 -21.20 -19.26
N VAL A 120 10.45 -20.31 -19.89
CA VAL A 120 10.10 -18.90 -20.01
C VAL A 120 9.49 -18.66 -21.38
N PRO A 121 8.24 -18.15 -21.47
CA PRO A 121 7.63 -17.78 -22.74
C PRO A 121 8.35 -16.55 -23.32
N LYS A 122 8.52 -16.53 -24.65
CA LYS A 122 9.13 -15.42 -25.36
C LYS A 122 8.13 -14.32 -25.71
N GLN A 123 6.85 -14.66 -25.76
CA GLN A 123 5.75 -13.75 -26.07
C GLN A 123 4.46 -14.19 -25.38
N LEU A 124 3.53 -13.26 -25.16
CA LEU A 124 2.25 -13.55 -24.48
C LEU A 124 1.41 -14.61 -25.22
N ALA A 125 1.50 -14.68 -26.55
CA ALA A 125 0.74 -15.65 -27.34
C ALA A 125 1.05 -17.12 -26.97
N GLU A 126 2.24 -17.43 -26.47
CA GLU A 126 2.62 -18.77 -26.04
C GLU A 126 1.80 -19.27 -24.83
N LEU A 127 1.21 -18.36 -24.07
CA LEU A 127 0.31 -18.70 -22.95
C LEU A 127 -0.96 -19.43 -23.43
N GLY A 128 -1.33 -19.28 -24.72
CA GLY A 128 -2.41 -20.03 -25.34
C GLY A 128 -2.13 -21.53 -25.50
N GLY A 129 -0.84 -21.94 -25.53
CA GLY A 129 -0.42 -23.32 -25.72
C GLY A 129 -0.58 -24.20 -24.48
N ASP A 130 -0.37 -25.52 -24.66
CA ASP A 130 -0.57 -26.55 -23.62
C ASP A 130 0.46 -26.52 -22.49
N ALA A 131 1.58 -25.84 -22.70
CA ALA A 131 2.61 -25.66 -21.67
C ALA A 131 2.16 -24.77 -20.49
N TYR A 132 1.14 -23.95 -20.71
CA TYR A 132 0.58 -23.04 -19.70
C TYR A 132 -0.90 -23.34 -19.50
N ARG A 133 -1.22 -24.19 -18.54
CA ARG A 133 -2.59 -24.66 -18.25
C ARG A 133 -3.26 -23.83 -17.16
N ARG A 134 -2.48 -23.34 -16.21
CA ARG A 134 -2.95 -22.55 -15.06
C ARG A 134 -2.18 -21.22 -15.03
N ILE A 135 -2.89 -20.14 -15.23
CA ILE A 135 -2.32 -18.80 -15.29
C ILE A 135 -3.00 -17.94 -14.23
N ALA A 136 -2.22 -17.44 -13.27
CA ALA A 136 -2.78 -16.67 -12.17
C ALA A 136 -2.82 -15.17 -12.47
N THR A 137 -3.90 -14.53 -12.01
CA THR A 137 -4.02 -13.08 -11.90
C THR A 137 -4.93 -12.71 -10.75
N GLY A 138 -5.00 -11.44 -10.37
CA GLY A 138 -5.98 -10.98 -9.38
C GLY A 138 -7.40 -11.04 -9.93
N THR A 139 -8.40 -11.24 -9.06
CA THR A 139 -9.82 -11.17 -9.44
C THR A 139 -10.13 -9.79 -10.05
N PRO A 140 -10.50 -9.67 -11.33
CA PRO A 140 -10.58 -8.37 -12.02
C PRO A 140 -11.57 -7.38 -11.41
N SER A 141 -12.67 -7.86 -10.84
CA SER A 141 -13.68 -7.02 -10.19
C SER A 141 -13.19 -6.32 -8.91
N ALA A 142 -12.14 -6.84 -8.26
CA ALA A 142 -11.68 -6.38 -6.95
C ALA A 142 -10.19 -6.04 -6.88
N VAL A 143 -9.36 -6.65 -7.72
CA VAL A 143 -7.89 -6.57 -7.62
C VAL A 143 -7.31 -5.81 -8.81
N PRO A 144 -6.60 -4.69 -8.60
CA PRO A 144 -6.04 -3.86 -9.68
C PRO A 144 -5.23 -4.63 -10.72
N VAL A 145 -4.31 -5.50 -10.32
CA VAL A 145 -3.50 -6.29 -11.25
C VAL A 145 -4.35 -7.13 -12.19
N GLY A 146 -5.50 -7.62 -11.73
CA GLY A 146 -6.45 -8.35 -12.57
C GLY A 146 -7.05 -7.48 -13.67
N ARG A 147 -7.40 -6.22 -13.38
CA ARG A 147 -7.89 -5.26 -14.36
C ARG A 147 -6.85 -4.94 -15.43
N TYR A 148 -5.61 -4.64 -15.02
CA TYR A 148 -4.50 -4.43 -15.94
C TYR A 148 -4.23 -5.66 -16.81
N THR A 149 -4.28 -6.86 -16.21
CA THR A 149 -4.08 -8.13 -16.94
C THR A 149 -5.15 -8.35 -18.00
N VAL A 150 -6.43 -8.21 -17.62
CA VAL A 150 -7.55 -8.43 -18.56
C VAL A 150 -7.44 -7.45 -19.73
N ALA A 151 -7.17 -6.16 -19.47
CA ALA A 151 -7.00 -5.18 -20.54
C ALA A 151 -5.83 -5.53 -21.47
N ALA A 152 -4.66 -5.90 -20.91
CA ALA A 152 -3.49 -6.28 -21.71
C ALA A 152 -3.71 -7.55 -22.55
N VAL A 153 -4.37 -8.56 -21.98
CA VAL A 153 -4.72 -9.81 -22.68
C VAL A 153 -5.75 -9.56 -23.80
N GLN A 154 -6.70 -8.67 -23.57
CA GLN A 154 -7.68 -8.27 -24.57
C GLN A 154 -6.98 -7.53 -25.75
N GLU A 155 -6.09 -6.60 -25.45
CA GLU A 155 -5.30 -5.88 -26.48
C GLU A 155 -4.40 -6.82 -27.29
N ALA A 156 -3.87 -7.86 -26.65
CA ALA A 156 -3.09 -8.90 -27.32
C ALA A 156 -3.94 -9.91 -28.13
N GLY A 157 -5.28 -9.80 -28.10
CA GLY A 157 -6.18 -10.73 -28.78
C GLY A 157 -6.24 -12.14 -28.18
N LEU A 158 -5.83 -12.29 -26.91
CA LEU A 158 -5.69 -13.59 -26.25
C LEU A 158 -6.85 -13.98 -25.34
N THR A 159 -7.91 -13.19 -25.26
CA THR A 159 -9.03 -13.43 -24.35
C THR A 159 -9.62 -14.81 -24.48
N ALA A 160 -9.90 -15.28 -25.72
CA ALA A 160 -10.46 -16.60 -25.97
C ALA A 160 -9.46 -17.73 -25.62
N ALA A 161 -8.18 -17.55 -25.98
CA ALA A 161 -7.15 -18.57 -25.76
C ALA A 161 -6.85 -18.80 -24.26
N LEU A 162 -7.05 -17.79 -23.41
CA LEU A 162 -6.76 -17.86 -22.00
C LEU A 162 -8.02 -18.07 -21.13
N GLY A 163 -9.22 -18.00 -21.71
CA GLY A 163 -10.49 -17.95 -20.96
C GLY A 163 -10.71 -19.05 -19.91
N THR A 164 -10.23 -20.29 -20.17
CA THR A 164 -10.38 -21.42 -19.27
C THR A 164 -9.15 -21.69 -18.38
N LYS A 165 -8.10 -20.87 -18.51
CA LYS A 165 -6.81 -21.12 -17.83
C LYS A 165 -6.64 -20.28 -16.55
N TRP A 166 -7.57 -19.38 -16.25
CA TRP A 166 -7.43 -18.42 -15.18
C TRP A 166 -7.57 -19.03 -13.78
N ILE A 167 -6.60 -18.72 -12.93
CA ILE A 167 -6.64 -18.91 -11.48
C ILE A 167 -6.66 -17.52 -10.86
N TYR A 168 -7.70 -17.20 -10.12
CA TYR A 168 -7.87 -15.87 -9.53
C TYR A 168 -7.39 -15.82 -8.09
N GLY A 169 -6.56 -14.81 -7.80
CA GLY A 169 -6.12 -14.48 -6.46
C GLY A 169 -6.90 -13.30 -5.87
N GLU A 170 -7.01 -13.27 -4.56
CA GLU A 170 -7.65 -12.19 -3.81
C GLU A 170 -6.74 -10.94 -3.69
N SER A 171 -5.45 -11.08 -4.01
CA SER A 171 -4.47 -10.01 -4.07
C SER A 171 -3.32 -10.38 -5.01
N VAL A 172 -2.53 -9.38 -5.44
CA VAL A 172 -1.32 -9.62 -6.24
C VAL A 172 -0.28 -10.47 -5.48
N ARG A 173 -0.23 -10.37 -4.14
CA ARG A 173 0.67 -11.19 -3.32
C ARG A 173 0.25 -12.65 -3.29
N GLN A 174 -1.03 -12.94 -3.30
CA GLN A 174 -1.51 -14.31 -3.43
C GLN A 174 -1.16 -14.89 -4.81
N VAL A 175 -1.31 -14.09 -5.88
CA VAL A 175 -0.87 -14.51 -7.23
C VAL A 175 0.62 -14.82 -7.24
N LEU A 176 1.47 -13.95 -6.68
CA LEU A 176 2.91 -14.20 -6.57
C LEU A 176 3.20 -15.48 -5.80
N ASN A 177 2.51 -15.74 -4.70
CA ASN A 177 2.67 -16.95 -3.90
C ASN A 177 2.31 -18.23 -4.68
N TYR A 178 1.25 -18.22 -5.50
CA TYR A 178 0.91 -19.35 -6.36
C TYR A 178 2.04 -19.68 -7.34
N VAL A 179 2.64 -18.65 -7.97
CA VAL A 179 3.77 -18.86 -8.88
C VAL A 179 5.01 -19.34 -8.12
N ALA A 180 5.35 -18.71 -7.00
CA ALA A 180 6.52 -19.04 -6.19
C ALA A 180 6.49 -20.48 -5.63
N ARG A 181 5.29 -21.05 -5.45
CA ARG A 181 5.07 -22.43 -4.99
C ARG A 181 4.90 -23.44 -6.14
N GLY A 182 4.90 -22.98 -7.40
CA GLY A 182 4.64 -23.84 -8.55
C GLY A 182 3.20 -24.35 -8.63
N GLU A 183 2.25 -23.70 -7.98
CA GLU A 183 0.83 -24.05 -8.02
C GLU A 183 0.18 -23.65 -9.34
N VAL A 184 0.82 -22.75 -10.09
CA VAL A 184 0.43 -22.30 -11.43
C VAL A 184 1.66 -22.22 -12.34
N ASP A 185 1.43 -22.26 -13.66
CA ASP A 185 2.49 -22.27 -14.66
C ASP A 185 3.05 -20.84 -14.92
N ALA A 186 2.21 -19.84 -14.76
CA ALA A 186 2.57 -18.42 -14.90
C ALA A 186 1.62 -17.54 -14.08
N GLY A 187 2.01 -16.28 -13.84
CA GLY A 187 1.14 -15.32 -13.19
C GLY A 187 1.47 -13.88 -13.57
N PHE A 188 0.45 -13.04 -13.55
CA PHE A 188 0.59 -11.60 -13.77
C PHE A 188 0.68 -10.89 -12.44
N VAL A 189 1.79 -10.20 -12.21
CA VAL A 189 2.08 -9.43 -11.00
C VAL A 189 2.72 -8.08 -11.37
N TYR A 190 2.99 -7.24 -10.41
CA TYR A 190 3.82 -6.07 -10.67
C TYR A 190 5.31 -6.42 -10.54
N ARG A 191 6.16 -5.66 -11.23
CA ARG A 191 7.61 -5.83 -11.19
C ARG A 191 8.15 -5.80 -9.75
N THR A 192 7.64 -4.91 -8.91
CA THR A 192 8.06 -4.81 -7.50
C THR A 192 7.72 -6.05 -6.71
N ASP A 193 6.61 -6.74 -7.00
CA ASP A 193 6.26 -8.02 -6.37
C ASP A 193 7.22 -9.12 -6.82
N ALA A 194 7.51 -9.21 -8.11
CA ALA A 194 8.46 -10.20 -8.65
C ALA A 194 9.86 -10.09 -8.03
N LEU A 195 10.32 -8.88 -7.72
CA LEU A 195 11.62 -8.63 -7.09
C LEU A 195 11.73 -9.19 -5.67
N ILE A 196 10.60 -9.40 -4.98
CA ILE A 196 10.58 -9.95 -3.62
C ILE A 196 10.83 -11.46 -3.60
N GLU A 197 10.30 -12.19 -4.59
CA GLU A 197 10.43 -13.65 -4.70
C GLU A 197 11.36 -14.06 -5.86
N ARG A 198 12.38 -13.26 -6.15
CA ARG A 198 13.31 -13.46 -7.28
C ARG A 198 14.07 -14.79 -7.24
N ASP A 199 14.19 -15.41 -6.06
CA ASP A 199 14.84 -16.71 -5.90
C ASP A 199 13.90 -17.87 -6.30
N LYS A 200 12.58 -17.65 -6.28
CA LYS A 200 11.55 -18.65 -6.60
C LYS A 200 10.81 -18.37 -7.90
N THR A 201 10.92 -17.16 -8.43
CA THR A 201 10.23 -16.75 -9.66
C THR A 201 11.17 -16.04 -10.62
N ARG A 202 10.83 -16.06 -11.91
CA ARG A 202 11.51 -15.28 -12.93
C ARG A 202 10.50 -14.39 -13.67
N ILE A 203 10.90 -13.14 -13.90
CA ILE A 203 10.18 -12.27 -14.83
C ILE A 203 10.39 -12.83 -16.24
N ALA A 204 9.32 -13.29 -16.86
CA ALA A 204 9.32 -13.79 -18.21
C ALA A 204 9.17 -12.67 -19.24
N LEU A 205 8.19 -11.79 -19.02
CA LEU A 205 7.85 -10.71 -19.94
C LEU A 205 7.48 -9.45 -19.17
N THR A 206 7.86 -8.31 -19.71
CA THR A 206 7.20 -7.04 -19.40
C THR A 206 5.95 -6.94 -20.24
N VAL A 207 4.82 -6.69 -19.61
CA VAL A 207 3.52 -6.66 -20.28
C VAL A 207 3.09 -5.22 -20.50
N PRO A 208 2.96 -4.75 -21.74
CA PRO A 208 2.46 -3.42 -22.03
C PRO A 208 1.05 -3.22 -21.45
N THR A 209 0.78 -2.04 -20.91
CA THR A 209 -0.53 -1.65 -20.41
C THR A 209 -0.98 -0.37 -21.10
N ARG A 210 -2.25 -0.28 -21.47
CA ARG A 210 -2.83 0.89 -22.15
C ARG A 210 -2.70 2.15 -21.30
N THR A 211 -2.93 2.01 -20.02
CA THR A 211 -2.75 3.09 -19.04
C THR A 211 -1.59 2.75 -18.11
N PRO A 212 -0.78 3.74 -17.71
CA PRO A 212 0.28 3.50 -16.74
C PRO A 212 -0.25 2.86 -15.46
N VAL A 213 0.50 1.91 -14.92
CA VAL A 213 0.23 1.37 -13.58
C VAL A 213 0.65 2.43 -12.57
N SER A 214 -0.29 3.22 -12.07
CA SER A 214 -0.06 4.32 -11.13
C SER A 214 -0.72 4.05 -9.77
N TYR A 215 -0.11 4.61 -8.74
CA TYR A 215 -0.52 4.45 -7.35
C TYR A 215 -0.95 5.80 -6.78
N PRO A 216 -2.26 6.04 -6.69
CA PRO A 216 -2.80 7.19 -5.99
C PRO A 216 -2.91 6.93 -4.49
N ILE A 217 -2.77 8.01 -3.71
CA ILE A 217 -2.99 8.08 -2.27
C ILE A 217 -3.90 9.25 -1.95
N ALA A 218 -4.72 9.12 -0.91
CA ALA A 218 -5.56 10.21 -0.42
C ALA A 218 -5.86 10.05 1.07
N GLN A 219 -6.24 11.12 1.72
CA GLN A 219 -6.79 11.12 3.06
C GLN A 219 -8.26 10.68 3.00
N VAL A 220 -8.68 9.83 3.95
CA VAL A 220 -10.07 9.41 4.10
C VAL A 220 -10.85 10.52 4.81
N ALA A 221 -12.06 10.83 4.31
CA ALA A 221 -12.87 11.95 4.80
C ALA A 221 -13.27 11.80 6.28
N THR A 222 -13.43 10.56 6.76
CA THR A 222 -13.80 10.25 8.16
C THR A 222 -12.59 10.09 9.08
N SER A 223 -11.38 10.43 8.61
CA SER A 223 -10.14 10.33 9.39
C SER A 223 -10.25 11.07 10.72
N LYS A 224 -9.90 10.39 11.80
CA LYS A 224 -9.81 10.99 13.16
C LYS A 224 -8.44 11.61 13.42
N ASN A 225 -7.42 11.28 12.61
CA ASN A 225 -6.03 11.72 12.73
C ASN A 225 -5.58 12.47 11.47
N ALA A 226 -6.45 13.36 10.99
CA ALA A 226 -6.31 14.05 9.71
C ALA A 226 -4.95 14.79 9.54
N ALA A 227 -4.41 15.39 10.59
CA ALA A 227 -3.13 16.07 10.54
C ALA A 227 -1.99 15.07 10.31
N LEU A 228 -1.94 13.98 11.09
CA LEU A 228 -0.91 12.95 10.95
C LEU A 228 -1.01 12.21 9.61
N GLY A 229 -2.25 11.99 9.10
CA GLY A 229 -2.48 11.43 7.76
C GLY A 229 -1.89 12.29 6.66
N ARG A 230 -2.09 13.61 6.71
CA ARG A 230 -1.47 14.55 5.75
C ARG A 230 0.04 14.55 5.85
N ASP A 231 0.58 14.50 7.06
CA ASP A 231 2.03 14.44 7.29
C ASP A 231 2.64 13.16 6.72
N PHE A 232 1.96 12.01 6.88
CA PHE A 232 2.38 10.75 6.27
C PHE A 232 2.38 10.82 4.74
N ILE A 233 1.32 11.37 4.13
CA ILE A 233 1.24 11.57 2.67
C ILE A 233 2.36 12.51 2.19
N ALA A 234 2.61 13.60 2.91
CA ALA A 234 3.70 14.53 2.58
C ALA A 234 5.07 13.86 2.69
N PHE A 235 5.33 13.09 3.75
CA PHE A 235 6.56 12.33 3.91
C PHE A 235 6.77 11.31 2.79
N LEU A 236 5.74 10.52 2.45
CA LEU A 236 5.80 9.55 1.35
C LEU A 236 6.20 10.21 0.03
N ARG A 237 5.70 11.43 -0.23
CA ARG A 237 5.97 12.19 -1.45
C ARG A 237 7.26 13.01 -1.40
N SER A 238 7.90 13.13 -0.26
CA SER A 238 9.20 13.79 -0.11
C SER A 238 10.33 12.97 -0.76
N ASP A 239 11.49 13.60 -0.98
CA ASP A 239 12.67 12.88 -1.50
C ASP A 239 13.09 11.71 -0.60
N ALA A 240 12.89 11.80 0.71
CA ALA A 240 13.19 10.71 1.63
C ALA A 240 12.25 9.51 1.40
N GLY A 241 10.94 9.75 1.32
CA GLY A 241 9.95 8.71 1.02
C GLY A 241 10.13 8.11 -0.37
N GLN A 242 10.40 8.96 -1.37
CA GLN A 242 10.62 8.52 -2.75
C GLN A 242 11.88 7.66 -2.90
N ARG A 243 12.99 7.99 -2.24
CA ARG A 243 14.18 7.12 -2.23
C ARG A 243 13.91 5.74 -1.63
N ILE A 244 13.03 5.65 -0.63
CA ILE A 244 12.63 4.34 -0.09
C ILE A 244 11.85 3.56 -1.15
N LEU A 245 10.86 4.17 -1.81
CA LEU A 245 10.08 3.54 -2.88
C LEU A 245 10.97 3.09 -4.05
N ASP A 246 11.91 3.94 -4.49
CA ASP A 246 12.90 3.62 -5.54
C ASP A 246 13.71 2.36 -5.16
N GLY A 247 14.10 2.21 -3.88
CA GLY A 247 14.81 1.05 -3.36
C GLY A 247 14.02 -0.27 -3.46
N PHE A 248 12.68 -0.21 -3.50
CA PHE A 248 11.80 -1.36 -3.73
C PHE A 248 11.42 -1.53 -5.21
N GLY A 249 11.95 -0.71 -6.11
CA GLY A 249 11.73 -0.82 -7.56
C GLY A 249 10.50 -0.10 -8.08
N PHE A 250 9.85 0.75 -7.29
CA PHE A 250 8.83 1.67 -7.77
C PHE A 250 9.48 2.80 -8.56
N ALA A 251 8.78 3.28 -9.59
CA ALA A 251 9.17 4.49 -10.32
C ALA A 251 8.40 5.70 -9.76
N ARG A 252 8.96 6.88 -9.91
CA ARG A 252 8.30 8.14 -9.55
C ARG A 252 7.08 8.41 -10.43
N PRO A 253 6.07 9.13 -9.95
CA PRO A 253 4.85 9.45 -10.68
C PRO A 253 5.08 10.29 -11.94
#